data_1e2a4f1f469a5960a064f9acb96037fa
#
_entry.id   1e2a4f1f469a5960a064f9acb96037fa
#
_cell.length_a   1.000
_cell.length_b   1.000
_cell.length_c   1.000
_cell.angle_alpha   90.00
_cell.angle_beta   90.00
_cell.angle_gamma   90.00
#
_symmetry.space_group_name_H-M   'P 1'
#
loop_
_entity.id
_entity.type
_entity.pdbx_description
1 polymer ?
#
loop_
_entity_poly.entity_id
_entity_poly.type
_entity_poly.pdbx_seq_one_letter_code
_entity_poly.pdbx_strand_id
1 'polypeptide(L)'
;LLTVGVSFFGYNLIGDALSYDARDVAIGMASGVPLGGAIGSLLFGLGTTAQIFSRLLGLHIILALSILVVFIVHFLLFEKSGATPSIKKAPMAPAINSEEERKALGSWWPQIFLYTMAIVLITWAIIMIIPNAIVQINNLPSLISPFPGPSPTSAAAASAVPYPPWFLLPVYKIADFLLPNGSPFTPLINVGLIAIVSLVMIALPFIDRSKYRSPIKRKFWTA
;
A
#
# COMPACT_ATOMS: atom_id res chain seq x y z
N LEU A 1 2.82 -0.55 -4.49
CA LEU A 1 4.02 -1.14 -3.88
C LEU A 1 4.74 -0.15 -2.99
N LEU A 2 5.14 1.03 -3.49
CA LEU A 2 5.79 2.07 -2.68
C LEU A 2 4.95 2.44 -1.46
N THR A 3 3.64 2.56 -1.61
CA THR A 3 2.70 2.89 -0.52
C THR A 3 2.70 1.81 0.56
N VAL A 4 2.72 0.53 0.19
CA VAL A 4 2.83 -0.58 1.15
C VAL A 4 4.14 -0.49 1.92
N GLY A 5 5.26 -0.23 1.22
CA GLY A 5 6.56 -0.05 1.86
C GLY A 5 6.58 1.12 2.83
N VAL A 6 6.10 2.30 2.41
CA VAL A 6 6.01 3.48 3.29
C VAL A 6 5.15 3.18 4.53
N SER A 7 3.98 2.54 4.34
CA SER A 7 3.10 2.19 5.44
C SER A 7 3.77 1.22 6.42
N PHE A 8 4.49 0.22 5.92
CA PHE A 8 5.18 -0.76 6.76
C PHE A 8 6.33 -0.13 7.55
N PHE A 9 7.18 0.68 6.91
CA PHE A 9 8.24 1.39 7.62
C PHE A 9 7.69 2.40 8.62
N GLY A 10 6.62 3.14 8.25
CA GLY A 10 5.94 4.05 9.17
C GLY A 10 5.35 3.34 10.39
N TYR A 11 4.75 2.15 10.19
CA TYR A 11 4.26 1.33 11.28
C TYR A 11 5.37 0.93 12.27
N ASN A 12 6.53 0.56 11.76
CA ASN A 12 7.68 0.22 12.59
C ASN A 12 8.27 1.42 13.35
N LEU A 13 8.01 2.65 12.92
CA LEU A 13 8.47 3.88 13.58
C LEU A 13 7.61 4.27 14.80
N ILE A 14 6.46 3.64 15.03
CA ILE A 14 5.62 3.89 16.21
C ILE A 14 6.38 3.53 17.49
N GLY A 15 7.17 2.46 17.49
CA GLY A 15 8.02 2.06 18.60
C GLY A 15 7.28 1.36 19.74
N ASP A 16 6.05 0.91 19.52
CA ASP A 16 5.28 0.10 20.47
C ASP A 16 5.58 -1.40 20.34
N ALA A 17 5.01 -2.23 21.21
CA ALA A 17 5.22 -3.68 21.21
C ALA A 17 4.85 -4.30 19.86
N LEU A 18 3.74 -3.86 19.26
CA LEU A 18 3.25 -4.40 17.99
C LEU A 18 4.18 -4.06 16.82
N SER A 19 4.81 -2.88 16.82
CA SER A 19 5.78 -2.50 15.81
C SER A 19 7.08 -3.31 15.92
N TYR A 20 7.51 -3.66 17.12
CA TYR A 20 8.64 -4.57 17.34
C TYR A 20 8.33 -5.98 16.86
N ASP A 21 7.13 -6.50 17.16
CA ASP A 21 6.67 -7.80 16.67
C ASP A 21 6.61 -7.82 15.14
N ALA A 22 6.07 -6.76 14.52
CA ALA A 22 6.02 -6.65 13.06
C ALA A 22 7.42 -6.66 12.42
N ARG A 23 8.40 -6.04 13.07
CA ARG A 23 9.80 -6.06 12.64
C ARG A 23 10.38 -7.47 12.72
N ASP A 24 10.16 -8.17 13.83
CA ASP A 24 10.69 -9.52 14.06
C ASP A 24 10.04 -10.52 13.07
N VAL A 25 8.75 -10.37 12.81
CA VAL A 25 8.06 -11.13 11.75
C VAL A 25 8.66 -10.83 10.36
N ALA A 26 8.98 -9.57 10.06
CA ALA A 26 9.61 -9.22 8.78
C ALA A 26 10.99 -9.86 8.60
N ILE A 27 11.81 -9.91 9.67
CA ILE A 27 13.09 -10.60 9.68
C ILE A 27 12.88 -12.10 9.47
N GLY A 28 11.93 -12.69 10.18
CA GLY A 28 11.58 -14.11 10.04
C GLY A 28 11.13 -14.49 8.64
N MET A 29 10.26 -13.69 8.04
CA MET A 29 9.81 -13.89 6.65
C MET A 29 10.97 -13.73 5.64
N ALA A 30 11.81 -12.71 5.83
CA ALA A 30 12.98 -12.52 4.98
C ALA A 30 13.94 -13.72 5.09
N SER A 31 14.16 -14.27 6.27
CA SER A 31 15.03 -15.43 6.48
C SER A 31 14.55 -16.70 5.78
N GLY A 32 13.27 -16.79 5.46
CA GLY A 32 12.68 -17.91 4.72
C GLY A 32 12.94 -17.91 3.22
N VAL A 33 13.61 -16.87 2.67
CA VAL A 33 13.93 -16.77 1.25
C VAL A 33 15.44 -16.62 1.02
N PRO A 34 16.00 -17.10 -0.12
CA PRO A 34 17.41 -16.96 -0.42
C PRO A 34 17.86 -15.48 -0.36
N LEU A 35 18.99 -15.21 0.26
CA LEU A 35 19.55 -13.86 0.51
C LEU A 35 18.67 -12.94 1.39
N GLY A 36 17.43 -13.32 1.65
CA GLY A 36 16.49 -12.48 2.40
C GLY A 36 16.88 -12.29 3.86
N GLY A 37 17.49 -13.29 4.49
CA GLY A 37 17.97 -13.19 5.87
C GLY A 37 19.02 -12.08 6.05
N ALA A 38 19.97 -11.94 5.12
CA ALA A 38 20.96 -10.86 5.15
C ALA A 38 20.29 -9.48 4.96
N ILE A 39 19.35 -9.38 4.02
CA ILE A 39 18.60 -8.13 3.76
C ILE A 39 17.72 -7.79 4.96
N GLY A 40 16.98 -8.75 5.51
CA GLY A 40 16.13 -8.55 6.69
C GLY A 40 16.93 -8.09 7.90
N SER A 41 18.07 -8.71 8.17
CA SER A 41 18.96 -8.31 9.25
C SER A 41 19.56 -6.93 9.03
N LEU A 42 19.95 -6.59 7.81
CA LEU A 42 20.47 -5.26 7.47
C LEU A 42 19.40 -4.17 7.66
N LEU A 43 18.18 -4.42 7.23
CA LEU A 43 17.10 -3.42 7.30
C LEU A 43 16.53 -3.29 8.72
N PHE A 44 16.31 -4.40 9.41
CA PHE A 44 15.51 -4.42 10.63
C PHE A 44 16.27 -4.91 11.88
N GLY A 45 17.38 -5.65 11.73
CA GLY A 45 17.94 -6.43 12.83
C GLY A 45 19.28 -5.94 13.38
N LEU A 46 20.18 -5.42 12.57
CA LEU A 46 21.55 -5.12 13.00
C LEU A 46 21.69 -3.73 13.62
N GLY A 47 22.38 -3.65 14.75
CA GLY A 47 22.74 -2.42 15.44
C GLY A 47 21.92 -2.12 16.68
N THR A 48 22.14 -0.94 17.24
CA THR A 48 21.35 -0.42 18.38
C THR A 48 19.94 -0.01 17.94
N THR A 49 19.03 0.08 18.88
CA THR A 49 17.66 0.57 18.63
C THR A 49 17.66 1.90 17.88
N ALA A 50 18.49 2.86 18.29
CA ALA A 50 18.60 4.15 17.63
C ALA A 50 19.07 4.04 16.16
N GLN A 51 20.01 3.14 15.87
CA GLN A 51 20.48 2.89 14.50
C GLN A 51 19.41 2.24 13.63
N ILE A 52 18.63 1.32 14.19
CA ILE A 52 17.50 0.68 13.49
C ILE A 52 16.45 1.74 13.16
N PHE A 53 16.03 2.53 14.13
CA PHE A 53 15.04 3.61 13.91
C PHE A 53 15.51 4.63 12.88
N SER A 54 16.78 5.04 12.92
CA SER A 54 17.35 5.97 11.93
C SER A 54 17.31 5.40 10.51
N ARG A 55 17.59 4.10 10.33
CA ARG A 55 17.48 3.43 9.02
C ARG A 55 16.02 3.34 8.55
N LEU A 56 15.11 2.94 9.43
CA LEU A 56 13.68 2.84 9.11
C LEU A 56 13.11 4.21 8.73
N LEU A 57 13.50 5.27 9.46
CA LEU A 57 13.12 6.65 9.13
C LEU A 57 13.69 7.08 7.77
N GLY A 58 14.96 6.81 7.52
CA GLY A 58 15.58 7.11 6.23
C GLY A 58 14.88 6.42 5.07
N LEU A 59 14.57 5.12 5.20
CA LEU A 59 13.84 4.36 4.20
C LEU A 59 12.40 4.87 4.02
N HIS A 60 11.71 5.20 5.12
CA HIS A 60 10.39 5.80 5.07
C HIS A 60 10.37 7.11 4.28
N ILE A 61 11.33 8.00 4.54
CA ILE A 61 11.48 9.28 3.82
C ILE A 61 11.80 9.05 2.34
N ILE A 62 12.76 8.16 2.03
CA ILE A 62 13.14 7.87 0.64
C ILE A 62 11.95 7.33 -0.15
N LEU A 63 11.19 6.41 0.42
CA LEU A 63 9.99 5.86 -0.25
C LEU A 63 8.90 6.91 -0.40
N ALA A 64 8.68 7.77 0.61
CA ALA A 64 7.72 8.87 0.54
C ALA A 64 8.09 9.87 -0.57
N LEU A 65 9.37 10.25 -0.67
CA LEU A 65 9.86 11.08 -1.76
C LEU A 65 9.74 10.40 -3.13
N SER A 66 9.98 9.09 -3.19
CA SER A 66 9.78 8.31 -4.42
C SER A 66 8.31 8.33 -4.87
N ILE A 67 7.35 8.23 -3.95
CA ILE A 67 5.93 8.39 -4.27
C ILE A 67 5.66 9.78 -4.84
N LEU A 68 6.21 10.83 -4.23
CA LEU A 68 6.05 12.19 -4.72
C LEU A 68 6.59 12.36 -6.14
N VAL A 69 7.78 11.83 -6.43
CA VAL A 69 8.38 11.87 -7.78
C VAL A 69 7.50 11.13 -8.78
N VAL A 70 7.06 9.91 -8.45
CA VAL A 70 6.15 9.14 -9.32
C VAL A 70 4.83 9.87 -9.54
N PHE A 71 4.29 10.50 -8.50
CA PHE A 71 3.08 11.31 -8.60
C PHE A 71 3.26 12.50 -9.55
N ILE A 72 4.36 13.25 -9.42
CA ILE A 72 4.67 14.38 -10.30
C ILE A 72 4.79 13.92 -11.76
N VAL A 73 5.54 12.84 -12.01
CA VAL A 73 5.68 12.29 -13.36
C VAL A 73 4.31 11.85 -13.91
N HIS A 74 3.51 11.16 -13.11
CA HIS A 74 2.16 10.74 -13.49
C HIS A 74 1.27 11.95 -13.83
N PHE A 75 1.33 12.99 -13.00
CA PHE A 75 0.59 14.22 -13.21
C PHE A 75 1.01 14.94 -14.50
N LEU A 76 2.31 15.06 -14.77
CA LEU A 76 2.83 15.67 -16.00
C LEU A 76 2.41 14.89 -17.26
N LEU A 77 2.41 13.55 -17.18
CA LEU A 77 1.93 12.70 -18.26
C LEU A 77 0.42 12.86 -18.47
N PHE A 78 -0.34 12.97 -17.40
CA PHE A 78 -1.78 13.24 -17.46
C PHE A 78 -2.08 14.61 -18.11
N GLU A 79 -1.39 15.66 -17.69
CA GLU A 79 -1.49 17.00 -18.28
C GLU A 79 -1.18 16.97 -19.80
N LYS A 80 -0.09 16.31 -20.17
CA LYS A 80 0.32 16.18 -21.58
C LYS A 80 -0.69 15.41 -22.41
N SER A 81 -1.32 14.37 -21.85
CA SER A 81 -2.25 13.49 -22.55
C SER A 81 -3.69 14.02 -22.57
N GLY A 82 -4.01 14.98 -21.69
CA GLY A 82 -5.36 15.51 -21.51
C GLY A 82 -6.31 14.56 -20.78
N ALA A 83 -7.46 15.09 -20.37
CA ALA A 83 -8.49 14.32 -19.68
C ALA A 83 -9.38 13.56 -20.65
N THR A 84 -9.51 12.26 -20.46
CA THR A 84 -10.39 11.44 -21.30
C THR A 84 -11.87 11.76 -21.05
N PRO A 85 -12.70 11.86 -22.10
CA PRO A 85 -14.13 12.05 -21.93
C PRO A 85 -14.78 10.85 -21.21
N SER A 86 -16.03 11.03 -20.77
CA SER A 86 -16.75 9.95 -20.08
C SER A 86 -16.85 8.70 -20.96
N ILE A 87 -16.94 7.51 -20.32
CA ILE A 87 -17.07 6.22 -21.02
C ILE A 87 -18.28 6.16 -21.95
N LYS A 88 -19.36 6.92 -21.63
CA LYS A 88 -20.54 7.01 -22.49
C LYS A 88 -20.25 7.73 -23.82
N LYS A 89 -19.43 8.79 -23.79
CA LYS A 89 -19.05 9.59 -24.97
C LYS A 89 -17.91 8.94 -25.76
N ALA A 90 -16.96 8.30 -25.06
CA ALA A 90 -15.82 7.62 -25.68
C ALA A 90 -15.64 6.21 -25.09
N PRO A 91 -16.37 5.21 -25.62
CA PRO A 91 -16.31 3.84 -25.10
C PRO A 91 -14.97 3.12 -25.38
N MET A 92 -14.20 3.60 -26.36
CA MET A 92 -12.88 3.09 -26.71
C MET A 92 -11.79 4.00 -26.14
N ALA A 93 -10.64 3.42 -25.82
CA ALA A 93 -9.46 4.20 -25.45
C ALA A 93 -8.98 4.99 -26.70
N PRO A 94 -8.72 6.30 -26.56
CA PRO A 94 -8.19 7.08 -27.67
C PRO A 94 -6.80 6.56 -28.07
N ALA A 95 -6.51 6.55 -29.34
CA ALA A 95 -5.16 6.25 -29.82
C ALA A 95 -4.24 7.41 -29.42
N ILE A 96 -3.22 7.12 -28.62
CA ILE A 96 -2.33 8.12 -27.99
C ILE A 96 -1.68 9.08 -29.02
N ASN A 97 -1.69 8.74 -30.30
CA ASN A 97 -0.97 9.43 -31.36
C ASN A 97 -1.88 10.20 -32.36
N SER A 98 -3.20 10.21 -32.21
CA SER A 98 -4.07 10.92 -33.11
C SER A 98 -4.35 12.35 -32.61
N GLU A 99 -4.07 13.34 -33.45
CA GLU A 99 -4.24 14.74 -33.08
C GLU A 99 -5.73 15.13 -32.95
N GLU A 100 -6.61 14.46 -33.70
CA GLU A 100 -8.06 14.64 -33.62
C GLU A 100 -8.61 14.12 -32.27
N GLU A 101 -8.14 12.97 -31.83
CA GLU A 101 -8.54 12.41 -30.53
C GLU A 101 -7.99 13.23 -29.37
N ARG A 102 -6.79 13.80 -29.50
CA ARG A 102 -6.23 14.72 -28.50
C ARG A 102 -7.07 16.01 -28.36
N LYS A 103 -7.59 16.56 -29.48
CA LYS A 103 -8.49 17.71 -29.44
C LYS A 103 -9.85 17.40 -28.82
N ALA A 104 -10.29 16.12 -28.88
CA ALA A 104 -11.53 15.67 -28.24
C ALA A 104 -11.38 15.44 -26.72
N LEU A 105 -10.14 15.43 -26.20
CA LEU A 105 -9.88 15.30 -24.77
C LEU A 105 -10.26 16.61 -24.06
N GLY A 106 -10.98 16.50 -22.95
CA GLY A 106 -11.37 17.68 -22.17
C GLY A 106 -10.16 18.37 -21.53
N SER A 107 -10.24 19.70 -21.41
CA SER A 107 -9.26 20.48 -20.66
C SER A 107 -9.29 20.06 -19.19
N TRP A 108 -8.10 19.89 -18.58
CA TRP A 108 -8.00 19.63 -17.16
C TRP A 108 -8.43 20.84 -16.32
N TRP A 109 -8.05 22.05 -16.73
CA TRP A 109 -8.40 23.29 -16.07
C TRP A 109 -9.63 23.94 -16.75
N PRO A 110 -10.59 24.52 -16.00
CA PRO A 110 -10.70 24.48 -14.51
C PRO A 110 -11.56 23.33 -13.99
N GLN A 111 -12.43 22.73 -14.81
CA GLN A 111 -13.50 21.84 -14.33
C GLN A 111 -13.00 20.57 -13.68
N ILE A 112 -12.08 19.84 -14.34
CA ILE A 112 -11.58 18.57 -13.82
C ILE A 112 -10.72 18.81 -12.60
N PHE A 113 -9.94 19.88 -12.58
CA PHE A 113 -9.18 20.30 -11.40
C PHE A 113 -10.09 20.55 -10.20
N LEU A 114 -11.10 21.37 -10.35
CA LEU A 114 -12.04 21.70 -9.27
C LEU A 114 -12.78 20.46 -8.75
N TYR A 115 -13.22 19.59 -9.66
CA TYR A 115 -13.85 18.33 -9.29
C TYR A 115 -12.90 17.40 -8.52
N THR A 116 -11.67 17.26 -8.99
CA THR A 116 -10.64 16.45 -8.31
C THR A 116 -10.30 17.03 -6.94
N MET A 117 -10.14 18.35 -6.84
CA MET A 117 -9.90 19.03 -5.57
C MET A 117 -11.04 18.83 -4.58
N ALA A 118 -12.28 18.91 -5.02
CA ALA A 118 -13.44 18.64 -4.16
C ALA A 118 -13.42 17.21 -3.61
N ILE A 119 -13.15 16.20 -4.47
CA ILE A 119 -13.04 14.81 -4.03
C ILE A 119 -11.89 14.63 -3.03
N VAL A 120 -10.71 15.21 -3.32
CA VAL A 120 -9.55 15.15 -2.42
C VAL A 120 -9.89 15.75 -1.06
N LEU A 121 -10.48 16.95 -1.02
CA LEU A 121 -10.86 17.62 0.22
C LEU A 121 -11.90 16.84 1.01
N ILE A 122 -12.91 16.28 0.35
CA ILE A 122 -13.91 15.42 1.01
C ILE A 122 -13.25 14.17 1.57
N THR A 123 -12.38 13.51 0.80
CA THR A 123 -11.66 12.33 1.26
C THR A 123 -10.78 12.65 2.47
N TRP A 124 -10.06 13.76 2.45
CA TRP A 124 -9.26 14.23 3.58
C TRP A 124 -10.11 14.54 4.80
N ALA A 125 -11.25 15.21 4.61
CA ALA A 125 -12.18 15.47 5.71
C ALA A 125 -12.65 14.17 6.37
N ILE A 126 -13.02 13.16 5.59
CA ILE A 126 -13.42 11.84 6.09
C ILE A 126 -12.27 11.18 6.86
N ILE A 127 -11.05 11.17 6.28
CA ILE A 127 -9.86 10.59 6.92
C ILE A 127 -9.55 11.28 8.25
N MET A 128 -9.79 12.59 8.37
CA MET A 128 -9.54 13.33 9.60
C MET A 128 -10.67 13.16 10.64
N ILE A 129 -11.92 13.06 10.19
CA ILE A 129 -13.09 12.94 11.08
C ILE A 129 -13.15 11.54 11.72
N ILE A 130 -12.91 10.48 10.94
CA ILE A 130 -13.08 9.11 11.42
C ILE A 130 -12.20 8.79 12.65
N PRO A 131 -10.87 9.03 12.66
CA PRO A 131 -10.05 8.79 13.84
C PRO A 131 -10.51 9.58 15.06
N ASN A 132 -10.89 10.87 14.87
CA ASN A 132 -11.36 11.71 15.96
C ASN A 132 -12.71 11.24 16.53
N ALA A 133 -13.60 10.71 15.69
CA ALA A 133 -14.86 10.11 16.14
C ALA A 133 -14.61 8.80 16.89
N ILE A 134 -13.68 7.96 16.38
CA ILE A 134 -13.31 6.69 16.99
C ILE A 134 -12.71 6.87 18.38
N VAL A 135 -11.89 7.91 18.59
CA VAL A 135 -11.28 8.22 19.92
C VAL A 135 -12.35 8.39 21.01
N GLN A 136 -13.56 8.81 20.64
CA GLN A 136 -14.66 8.99 21.61
C GLN A 136 -15.32 7.65 22.03
N ILE A 137 -14.98 6.55 21.36
CA ILE A 137 -15.54 5.23 21.67
C ILE A 137 -14.64 4.54 22.69
N ASN A 138 -15.20 4.22 23.86
CA ASN A 138 -14.47 3.47 24.89
C ASN A 138 -14.34 1.98 24.51
N ASN A 139 -13.24 1.35 24.97
CA ASN A 139 -13.00 -0.10 24.81
C ASN A 139 -12.94 -0.59 23.36
N LEU A 140 -12.31 0.18 22.47
CA LEU A 140 -12.03 -0.27 21.10
C LEU A 140 -11.10 -1.49 21.10
N PRO A 141 -11.37 -2.48 20.22
CA PRO A 141 -10.42 -3.55 19.95
C PRO A 141 -9.05 -2.98 19.54
N SER A 142 -7.96 -3.58 20.01
CA SER A 142 -6.59 -3.14 19.73
C SER A 142 -6.29 -2.98 18.23
N LEU A 143 -6.93 -3.82 17.38
CA LEU A 143 -6.77 -3.80 15.93
C LEU A 143 -7.23 -2.49 15.28
N ILE A 144 -8.22 -1.82 15.84
CA ILE A 144 -8.81 -0.58 15.30
C ILE A 144 -8.58 0.63 16.21
N SER A 145 -7.84 0.45 17.31
CA SER A 145 -7.49 1.55 18.20
C SER A 145 -6.57 2.54 17.48
N PRO A 146 -6.87 3.85 17.54
CA PRO A 146 -5.99 4.88 16.98
C PRO A 146 -4.79 5.18 17.90
N PHE A 147 -4.75 4.61 19.10
CA PHE A 147 -3.67 4.79 20.06
C PHE A 147 -2.53 3.79 19.80
N PRO A 148 -1.28 4.17 20.11
CA PRO A 148 -0.17 3.22 20.12
C PRO A 148 -0.47 2.04 21.05
N GLY A 149 0.09 0.90 20.73
CA GLY A 149 0.09 -0.26 21.61
C GLY A 149 0.93 -0.03 22.90
N PRO A 150 1.03 -1.03 23.76
CA PRO A 150 1.83 -0.92 24.98
C PRO A 150 3.31 -0.72 24.64
N SER A 151 4.04 -0.05 25.54
CA SER A 151 5.51 0.04 25.45
C SER A 151 6.12 -1.36 25.41
N PRO A 152 7.13 -1.63 24.57
CA PRO A 152 7.80 -2.95 24.50
C PRO A 152 8.37 -3.44 25.83
N THR A 153 8.68 -2.51 26.74
CA THR A 153 9.24 -2.78 28.06
C THR A 153 8.19 -2.91 29.16
N SER A 154 6.92 -2.71 28.84
CA SER A 154 5.83 -2.79 29.83
C SER A 154 5.36 -4.23 30.05
N ALA A 155 4.82 -4.52 31.25
CA ALA A 155 4.17 -5.81 31.51
C ALA A 155 3.01 -6.11 30.54
N ALA A 156 2.33 -5.08 30.05
CA ALA A 156 1.25 -5.21 29.10
C ALA A 156 1.73 -5.70 27.72
N ALA A 157 2.99 -5.51 27.37
CA ALA A 157 3.55 -6.03 26.12
C ALA A 157 3.50 -7.56 26.04
N ALA A 158 3.69 -8.23 27.16
CA ALA A 158 3.65 -9.71 27.23
C ALA A 158 2.26 -10.30 26.91
N SER A 159 1.20 -9.50 27.07
CA SER A 159 -0.18 -9.88 26.75
C SER A 159 -0.70 -9.27 25.46
N ALA A 160 0.12 -8.47 24.77
CA ALA A 160 -0.25 -7.90 23.47
C ALA A 160 -0.34 -9.02 22.42
N VAL A 161 -1.46 -9.06 21.70
CA VAL A 161 -1.62 -10.02 20.61
C VAL A 161 -0.94 -9.43 19.36
N PRO A 162 0.07 -10.10 18.78
CA PRO A 162 0.79 -9.60 17.62
C PRO A 162 -0.08 -9.71 16.35
N TYR A 163 -0.80 -8.65 16.03
CA TYR A 163 -1.51 -8.56 14.78
C TYR A 163 -0.60 -7.96 13.70
N PRO A 164 -0.56 -8.54 12.48
CA PRO A 164 0.07 -7.88 11.36
C PRO A 164 -0.67 -6.57 11.04
N PRO A 165 0.00 -5.58 10.44
CA PRO A 165 -0.68 -4.39 9.94
C PRO A 165 -1.90 -4.76 9.10
N TRP A 166 -3.02 -4.04 9.27
CA TRP A 166 -4.32 -4.37 8.69
C TRP A 166 -4.28 -4.66 7.19
N PHE A 167 -3.41 -3.99 6.44
CA PHE A 167 -3.23 -4.18 4.99
C PHE A 167 -2.52 -5.49 4.62
N LEU A 168 -1.87 -6.16 5.57
CA LEU A 168 -1.27 -7.48 5.41
C LEU A 168 -2.17 -8.63 5.92
N LEU A 169 -3.24 -8.32 6.67
CA LEU A 169 -4.15 -9.34 7.20
C LEU A 169 -4.66 -10.33 6.13
N PRO A 170 -5.05 -9.91 4.90
CA PRO A 170 -5.49 -10.85 3.88
C PRO A 170 -4.41 -11.87 3.50
N VAL A 171 -3.15 -11.44 3.43
CA VAL A 171 -2.02 -12.32 3.08
C VAL A 171 -1.82 -13.38 4.16
N TYR A 172 -1.83 -12.98 5.43
CA TYR A 172 -1.68 -13.90 6.56
C TYR A 172 -2.83 -14.89 6.63
N LYS A 173 -4.07 -14.44 6.42
CA LYS A 173 -5.24 -15.32 6.43
C LYS A 173 -5.23 -16.34 5.30
N ILE A 174 -4.74 -15.98 4.12
CA ILE A 174 -4.56 -16.95 3.03
C ILE A 174 -3.49 -17.99 3.40
N ALA A 175 -2.37 -17.57 3.98
CA ALA A 175 -1.33 -18.48 4.42
C ALA A 175 -1.81 -19.43 5.52
N ASP A 176 -2.55 -18.95 6.53
CA ASP A 176 -3.16 -19.75 7.59
C ASP A 176 -4.16 -20.78 7.03
N PHE A 177 -4.88 -20.42 5.95
CA PHE A 177 -5.81 -21.33 5.29
C PHE A 177 -5.11 -22.42 4.47
N LEU A 178 -3.96 -22.10 3.87
CA LEU A 178 -3.21 -23.02 3.01
C LEU A 178 -2.31 -23.97 3.80
N LEU A 179 -1.87 -23.58 4.99
CA LEU A 179 -0.87 -24.31 5.77
C LEU A 179 -1.35 -24.56 7.20
N PRO A 180 -0.94 -25.70 7.80
CA PRO A 180 -1.13 -25.92 9.23
C PRO A 180 -0.41 -24.86 10.07
N ASN A 181 -1.00 -24.52 11.23
CA ASN A 181 -0.38 -23.59 12.18
C ASN A 181 1.04 -24.04 12.57
N GLY A 182 1.98 -23.09 12.54
CA GLY A 182 3.39 -23.37 12.83
C GLY A 182 4.18 -24.02 11.69
N SER A 183 3.63 -24.07 10.47
CA SER A 183 4.34 -24.60 9.31
C SER A 183 5.62 -23.79 9.03
N PRO A 184 6.78 -24.44 8.80
CA PRO A 184 8.03 -23.77 8.45
C PRO A 184 7.95 -23.08 7.08
N PHE A 185 6.95 -23.39 6.26
CA PHE A 185 6.73 -22.79 4.95
C PHE A 185 5.89 -21.50 4.99
N THR A 186 5.30 -21.15 6.14
CA THR A 186 4.47 -19.93 6.28
C THR A 186 5.20 -18.66 5.83
N PRO A 187 6.48 -18.40 6.17
CA PRO A 187 7.21 -17.25 5.69
C PRO A 187 7.31 -17.20 4.16
N LEU A 188 7.61 -18.34 3.53
CA LEU A 188 7.75 -18.45 2.08
C LEU A 188 6.41 -18.19 1.37
N ILE A 189 5.30 -18.71 1.89
CA ILE A 189 3.96 -18.47 1.34
C ILE A 189 3.58 -16.99 1.47
N ASN A 190 3.82 -16.37 2.61
CA ASN A 190 3.52 -14.94 2.81
C ASN A 190 4.30 -14.05 1.85
N VAL A 191 5.61 -14.26 1.71
CA VAL A 191 6.46 -13.53 0.76
C VAL A 191 6.02 -13.81 -0.68
N GLY A 192 5.73 -15.07 -1.01
CA GLY A 192 5.24 -15.49 -2.32
C GLY A 192 3.92 -14.83 -2.72
N LEU A 193 2.96 -14.75 -1.80
CA LEU A 193 1.67 -14.09 -2.04
C LEU A 193 1.85 -12.59 -2.29
N ILE A 194 2.68 -11.90 -1.49
CA ILE A 194 2.99 -10.49 -1.70
C ILE A 194 3.66 -10.29 -3.07
N ALA A 195 4.61 -11.15 -3.43
CA ALA A 195 5.31 -11.10 -4.71
C ALA A 195 4.35 -11.33 -5.88
N ILE A 196 3.47 -12.35 -5.80
CA ILE A 196 2.47 -12.66 -6.84
C ILE A 196 1.53 -11.47 -7.04
N VAL A 197 0.93 -10.94 -5.98
CA VAL A 197 0.04 -9.78 -6.08
C VAL A 197 0.77 -8.60 -6.71
N SER A 198 2.02 -8.35 -6.30
CA SER A 198 2.85 -7.28 -6.85
C SER A 198 3.13 -7.45 -8.33
N LEU A 199 3.50 -8.66 -8.75
CA LEU A 199 3.77 -9.01 -10.15
C LEU A 199 2.51 -8.88 -11.01
N VAL A 200 1.36 -9.36 -10.51
CA VAL A 200 0.08 -9.20 -11.20
C VAL A 200 -0.25 -7.73 -11.41
N MET A 201 -0.11 -6.89 -10.38
CA MET A 201 -0.37 -5.45 -10.48
C MET A 201 0.56 -4.76 -11.50
N ILE A 202 1.83 -5.15 -11.55
CA ILE A 202 2.80 -4.61 -12.52
C ILE A 202 2.48 -5.12 -13.93
N ALA A 203 2.11 -6.39 -14.07
CA ALA A 203 1.86 -7.01 -15.36
C ALA A 203 0.51 -6.59 -16.00
N LEU A 204 -0.46 -6.14 -15.20
CA LEU A 204 -1.80 -5.78 -15.64
C LEU A 204 -1.84 -4.85 -16.88
N PRO A 205 -1.09 -3.73 -16.93
CA PRO A 205 -1.08 -2.85 -18.09
C PRO A 205 -0.52 -3.49 -19.37
N PHE A 206 0.30 -4.53 -19.21
CA PHE A 206 0.92 -5.24 -20.34
C PHE A 206 0.05 -6.41 -20.83
N ILE A 207 -0.74 -7.00 -19.94
CA ILE A 207 -1.65 -8.11 -20.23
C ILE A 207 -2.97 -7.59 -20.82
N ASP A 208 -3.54 -6.56 -20.21
CA ASP A 208 -4.80 -5.96 -20.67
C ASP A 208 -4.58 -4.98 -21.83
N ARG A 209 -4.54 -5.51 -23.04
CA ARG A 209 -4.42 -4.74 -24.29
C ARG A 209 -5.77 -4.36 -24.91
N SER A 210 -6.85 -4.45 -24.14
CA SER A 210 -8.18 -4.14 -24.62
C SER A 210 -8.30 -2.66 -25.01
N LYS A 211 -8.85 -2.38 -26.19
CA LYS A 211 -9.19 -1.04 -26.65
C LYS A 211 -10.43 -0.45 -25.94
N TYR A 212 -11.23 -1.30 -25.30
CA TYR A 212 -12.43 -0.86 -24.59
C TYR A 212 -12.07 -0.31 -23.20
N ARG A 213 -12.69 0.80 -22.84
CA ARG A 213 -12.55 1.43 -21.52
C ARG A 213 -13.49 0.82 -20.48
N SER A 214 -14.66 0.35 -20.91
CA SER A 214 -15.63 -0.28 -20.03
C SER A 214 -15.17 -1.67 -19.58
N PRO A 215 -15.16 -1.98 -18.28
CA PRO A 215 -14.81 -3.32 -17.77
C PRO A 215 -15.70 -4.41 -18.37
N ILE A 216 -16.98 -4.13 -18.55
CA ILE A 216 -17.98 -5.09 -19.09
C ILE A 216 -17.64 -5.54 -20.51
N LYS A 217 -16.97 -4.72 -21.30
CA LYS A 217 -16.57 -5.06 -22.68
C LYS A 217 -15.18 -5.70 -22.78
N ARG A 218 -14.49 -5.84 -21.65
CA ARG A 218 -13.17 -6.48 -21.56
C ARG A 218 -13.34 -7.94 -21.22
N LYS A 219 -13.19 -8.83 -22.20
CA LYS A 219 -13.38 -10.28 -22.01
C LYS A 219 -12.56 -10.88 -20.86
N PHE A 220 -11.38 -10.34 -20.60
CA PHE A 220 -10.50 -10.78 -19.52
C PHE A 220 -11.11 -10.54 -18.11
N TRP A 221 -11.98 -9.53 -17.96
CA TRP A 221 -12.57 -9.16 -16.67
C TRP A 221 -14.01 -9.66 -16.49
N THR A 222 -14.60 -10.23 -17.54
CA THR A 222 -16.00 -10.66 -17.55
C THR A 222 -16.16 -12.18 -17.71
N ALA A 223 -15.08 -12.90 -17.83
CA ALA A 223 -15.02 -14.36 -17.80
C ALA A 223 -14.77 -14.85 -16.38
#